data_ff7fed9c5028b8d569b72154447994ac
#
_entry.id   ff7fed9c5028b8d569b72154447994ac
#
_cell.length_a   1.000
_cell.length_b   1.000
_cell.length_c   1.000
_cell.angle_alpha   90.00
_cell.angle_beta   90.00
_cell.angle_gamma   90.00
#
_symmetry.space_group_name_H-M   'P 1'
#
loop_
_entity.id
_entity.type
_entity.pdbx_description
1 polymer ?
#
loop_
_entity_poly.entity_id
_entity_poly.type
_entity_poly.pdbx_seq_one_letter_code
_entity_poly.pdbx_strand_id
1 'polypeptide(L)'
;MSGQLIMYTTSWCGFCRNLKKQLAREGIEIAEVDIERDEAAAEYVMSVNGGNQTVPTILFPDGTALVNPSAAQVRARLAEVTAG
;
A
#
# COMPACT_ATOMS: atom_id res chain seq x y z
N MET A 1 -7.56 2.33 18.17
CA MET A 1 -7.24 3.30 17.13
C MET A 1 -6.93 2.58 15.83
N SER A 2 -7.63 2.92 14.80
CA SER A 2 -7.38 2.32 13.50
C SER A 2 -6.16 2.97 12.87
N GLY A 3 -5.20 2.17 12.46
CA GLY A 3 -4.12 2.67 11.66
C GLY A 3 -4.59 2.90 10.24
N GLN A 4 -3.98 3.86 9.57
CA GLN A 4 -4.27 4.14 8.17
C GLN A 4 -3.28 3.38 7.30
N LEU A 5 -3.77 2.80 6.23
CA LEU A 5 -2.91 2.18 5.23
C LEU A 5 -2.28 3.26 4.36
N ILE A 6 -1.04 3.02 3.96
CA ILE A 6 -0.36 3.89 3.00
C ILE A 6 -0.12 3.09 1.73
N MET A 7 -0.56 3.63 0.61
CA MET A 7 -0.29 3.03 -0.69
C MET A 7 0.74 3.86 -1.43
N TYR A 8 1.89 3.25 -1.67
CA TYR A 8 2.91 3.85 -2.52
C TYR A 8 2.52 3.60 -3.97
N THR A 9 2.47 4.65 -4.76
CA THR A 9 1.88 4.63 -6.09
C THR A 9 2.64 5.53 -7.06
N THR A 10 2.23 5.49 -8.32
CA THR A 10 2.66 6.46 -9.33
C THR A 10 1.42 6.95 -10.07
N SER A 11 1.53 8.09 -10.74
CA SER A 11 0.39 8.68 -11.44
C SER A 11 -0.08 7.85 -12.64
N TRP A 12 0.78 6.97 -13.16
CA TRP A 12 0.47 6.15 -14.35
C TRP A 12 0.08 4.71 -14.00
N CYS A 13 0.01 4.36 -12.74
CA CYS A 13 -0.21 2.97 -12.31
C CYS A 13 -1.69 2.59 -12.34
N GLY A 14 -2.09 1.81 -13.35
CA GLY A 14 -3.46 1.32 -13.45
C GLY A 14 -3.84 0.35 -12.35
N PHE A 15 -2.90 -0.51 -11.93
CA PHE A 15 -3.14 -1.45 -10.83
C PHE A 15 -3.37 -0.72 -9.51
N CYS A 16 -2.64 0.38 -9.29
CA CYS A 16 -2.82 1.20 -8.09
C CYS A 16 -4.23 1.77 -8.04
N ARG A 17 -4.71 2.31 -9.16
CA ARG A 17 -6.06 2.88 -9.24
C ARG A 17 -7.14 1.82 -8.99
N ASN A 18 -6.96 0.64 -9.60
CA ASN A 18 -7.92 -0.45 -9.41
C ASN A 18 -7.96 -0.93 -7.97
N LEU A 19 -6.79 -1.12 -7.36
CA LEU A 19 -6.70 -1.53 -5.97
C LEU A 19 -7.36 -0.50 -5.05
N LYS A 20 -7.10 0.76 -5.28
CA LYS A 20 -7.70 1.85 -4.52
C LYS A 20 -9.22 1.81 -4.60
N LYS A 21 -9.77 1.61 -5.80
CA LYS A 21 -11.22 1.53 -5.98
C LYS A 21 -11.83 0.34 -5.24
N GLN A 22 -11.17 -0.82 -5.32
CA GLN A 22 -11.66 -2.02 -4.65
C GLN A 22 -11.65 -1.84 -3.13
N LEU A 23 -10.59 -1.27 -2.59
CA LEU A 23 -10.50 -1.02 -1.15
C LEU A 23 -11.53 0.00 -0.69
N ALA A 24 -11.76 1.04 -1.48
CA ALA A 24 -12.76 2.06 -1.16
C ALA A 24 -14.17 1.46 -1.09
N ARG A 25 -14.49 0.51 -1.97
CA ARG A 25 -15.78 -0.18 -1.95
C ARG A 25 -15.99 -0.96 -0.66
N GLU A 26 -14.91 -1.37 -0.01
CA GLU A 26 -14.96 -2.12 1.23
C GLU A 26 -14.81 -1.23 2.46
N GLY A 27 -14.81 0.08 2.26
CA GLY A 27 -14.70 1.04 3.35
C GLY A 27 -13.29 1.15 3.92
N ILE A 28 -12.28 0.67 3.19
CA ILE A 28 -10.89 0.74 3.63
C ILE A 28 -10.26 2.03 3.10
N GLU A 29 -9.86 2.91 4.01
CA GLU A 29 -9.23 4.16 3.66
C GLU A 29 -7.73 3.98 3.50
N ILE A 30 -7.16 4.64 2.49
CA ILE A 30 -5.72 4.64 2.27
C ILE A 30 -5.23 6.05 2.02
N ALA A 31 -3.99 6.32 2.45
CA ALA A 31 -3.28 7.53 2.06
C ALA A 31 -2.37 7.16 0.90
N GLU A 32 -2.34 7.96 -0.14
CA GLU A 32 -1.49 7.71 -1.29
C GLU A 32 -0.21 8.53 -1.22
N VAL A 33 0.91 7.92 -1.56
CA VAL A 33 2.20 8.59 -1.66
C VAL A 33 2.77 8.29 -3.04
N ASP A 34 2.99 9.34 -3.84
CA ASP A 34 3.58 9.21 -5.16
C ASP A 34 5.10 9.13 -5.02
N ILE A 35 5.66 7.96 -5.32
CA ILE A 35 7.09 7.74 -5.14
C ILE A 35 7.95 8.51 -6.16
N GLU A 36 7.34 9.02 -7.21
CA GLU A 36 8.07 9.85 -8.18
C GLU A 36 8.26 11.28 -7.68
N ARG A 37 7.53 11.66 -6.63
CA ARG A 37 7.60 13.00 -6.02
C ARG A 37 8.19 12.97 -4.63
N ASP A 38 8.57 11.80 -4.12
CA ASP A 38 9.07 11.64 -2.76
C ASP A 38 10.20 10.61 -2.76
N GLU A 39 11.44 11.09 -2.72
CA GLU A 39 12.61 10.21 -2.77
C GLU A 39 12.68 9.25 -1.59
N ALA A 40 12.29 9.70 -0.40
CA ALA A 40 12.30 8.85 0.78
C ALA A 40 11.31 7.70 0.62
N ALA A 41 10.15 7.99 0.03
CA ALA A 41 9.15 6.98 -0.24
C ALA A 41 9.65 5.97 -1.27
N ALA A 42 10.32 6.43 -2.33
CA ALA A 42 10.91 5.55 -3.33
C ALA A 42 11.97 4.64 -2.70
N GLU A 43 12.81 5.18 -1.83
CA GLU A 43 13.82 4.40 -1.12
C GLU A 43 13.17 3.34 -0.23
N TYR A 44 12.09 3.70 0.46
CA TYR A 44 11.37 2.74 1.28
C TYR A 44 10.85 1.58 0.44
N VAL A 45 10.20 1.87 -0.70
CA VAL A 45 9.67 0.84 -1.59
C VAL A 45 10.79 -0.08 -2.06
N MET A 46 11.92 0.48 -2.42
CA MET A 46 13.08 -0.32 -2.82
C MET A 46 13.58 -1.20 -1.68
N SER A 47 13.56 -0.69 -0.45
CA SER A 47 14.05 -1.43 0.72
C SER A 47 13.20 -2.68 1.00
N VAL A 48 11.91 -2.65 0.71
CA VAL A 48 11.02 -3.79 0.95
C VAL A 48 10.81 -4.67 -0.28
N ASN A 49 11.43 -4.33 -1.39
CA ASN A 49 11.23 -5.04 -2.66
C ASN A 49 12.55 -5.34 -3.39
N GLY A 50 13.60 -5.62 -2.64
CA GLY A 50 14.87 -6.05 -3.23
C GLY A 50 15.51 -5.03 -4.17
N GLY A 51 15.28 -3.75 -3.97
CA GLY A 51 15.85 -2.69 -4.80
C GLY A 51 14.97 -2.22 -5.94
N ASN A 52 13.79 -2.82 -6.12
CA ASN A 52 12.86 -2.42 -7.18
C ASN A 52 11.83 -1.40 -6.68
N GLN A 53 11.36 -0.56 -7.59
CA GLN A 53 10.34 0.44 -7.30
C GLN A 53 8.97 -0.07 -7.74
N THR A 54 8.58 -1.25 -7.26
CA THR A 54 7.29 -1.85 -7.63
C THR A 54 6.14 -1.16 -6.92
N VAL A 55 5.12 -0.77 -7.68
CA VAL A 55 3.88 -0.22 -7.14
C VAL A 55 2.71 -1.02 -7.67
N PRO A 56 1.61 -1.14 -6.91
CA PRO A 56 1.40 -0.58 -5.56
C PRO A 56 2.17 -1.35 -4.49
N THR A 57 2.64 -0.64 -3.48
CA THR A 57 3.17 -1.23 -2.25
C THR A 57 2.34 -0.68 -1.10
N ILE A 58 1.85 -1.56 -0.23
CA ILE A 58 0.98 -1.16 0.87
C ILE A 58 1.73 -1.30 2.19
N LEU A 59 1.80 -0.21 2.95
CA LEU A 59 2.37 -0.21 4.29
C LEU A 59 1.23 -0.26 5.30
N PHE A 60 1.32 -1.21 6.22
CA PHE A 60 0.29 -1.43 7.24
C PHE A 60 0.66 -0.75 8.57
N PRO A 61 -0.33 -0.54 9.46
CA PRO A 61 -0.07 0.15 10.73
C PRO A 61 0.96 -0.51 11.62
N ASP A 62 1.17 -1.83 11.48
CA ASP A 62 2.16 -2.55 12.28
C ASP A 62 3.59 -2.48 11.72
N GLY A 63 3.78 -1.74 10.63
CA GLY A 63 5.07 -1.58 9.99
C GLY A 63 5.38 -2.61 8.90
N THR A 64 4.50 -3.58 8.69
CA THR A 64 4.70 -4.57 7.61
C THR A 64 4.19 -4.03 6.29
N ALA A 65 4.68 -4.60 5.18
CA ALA A 65 4.30 -4.16 3.85
C ALA A 65 4.01 -5.34 2.94
N LEU A 66 3.14 -5.12 1.95
CA LEU A 66 2.88 -6.07 0.88
C LEU A 66 3.18 -5.39 -0.45
N VAL A 67 3.89 -6.09 -1.34
CA VAL A 67 4.24 -5.59 -2.66
C VAL A 67 3.26 -6.14 -3.68
N ASN A 68 2.63 -5.25 -4.43
CA ASN A 68 1.66 -5.59 -5.47
C ASN A 68 0.56 -6.57 -4.98
N PRO A 69 -0.08 -6.28 -3.85
CA PRO A 69 -1.09 -7.19 -3.31
C PRO A 69 -2.43 -7.06 -4.03
N SER A 70 -3.25 -8.12 -3.93
CA SER A 70 -4.65 -8.03 -4.30
C SER A 70 -5.44 -7.38 -3.16
N ALA A 71 -6.67 -6.94 -3.44
CA ALA A 71 -7.54 -6.39 -2.41
C ALA A 71 -7.81 -7.43 -1.32
N ALA A 72 -7.95 -8.70 -1.70
CA ALA A 72 -8.17 -9.78 -0.73
C ALA A 72 -6.98 -9.94 0.22
N GLN A 73 -5.76 -9.83 -0.32
CA GLN A 73 -4.54 -9.90 0.50
C GLN A 73 -4.44 -8.73 1.47
N VAL A 74 -4.76 -7.53 0.99
CA VAL A 74 -4.77 -6.34 1.84
C VAL A 74 -5.79 -6.49 2.96
N ARG A 75 -6.99 -6.94 2.62
CA ARG A 75 -8.07 -7.13 3.58
C ARG A 75 -7.68 -8.15 4.66
N ALA A 76 -7.08 -9.27 4.24
CA ALA A 76 -6.66 -10.31 5.17
C ALA A 76 -5.57 -9.81 6.12
N ARG A 77 -4.57 -9.11 5.59
CA ARG A 77 -3.49 -8.57 6.43
C ARG A 77 -4.00 -7.50 7.37
N LEU A 78 -4.90 -6.65 6.91
CA LEU A 78 -5.47 -5.60 7.75
C LEU A 78 -6.22 -6.20 8.94
N ALA A 79 -6.97 -7.28 8.71
CA ALA A 79 -7.66 -7.98 9.78
C ALA A 79 -6.68 -8.53 10.82
N GLU A 80 -5.55 -9.06 10.36
CA GLU A 80 -4.51 -9.57 11.26
C GLU A 80 -3.90 -8.47 12.12
N VAL A 81 -3.55 -7.33 11.51
CA VAL A 81 -2.86 -6.26 12.24
C VAL A 81 -3.79 -5.47 13.15
N THR A 82 -5.10 -5.48 12.88
CA THR A 82 -6.06 -4.78 13.73
C THR A 82 -6.70 -5.68 14.78
N ALA A 83 -6.60 -6.99 14.62
CA ALA A 83 -7.14 -7.94 15.58
C ALA A 83 -6.22 -8.17 16.78
N GLY A 84 -4.94 -7.87 16.58
CA GLY A 84 -3.96 -8.03 17.65
C GLY A 84 -3.86 -6.83 18.56
#